data_94b2e4821fb7fec36918a90de98096fa
#
_entry.id   94b2e4821fb7fec36918a90de98096fa
#
_cell.length_a   1.000
_cell.length_b   1.000
_cell.length_c   1.000
_cell.angle_alpha   90.00
_cell.angle_beta   90.00
_cell.angle_gamma   90.00
#
_symmetry.space_group_name_H-M   'P 1'
#
loop_
_entity.id
_entity.type
_entity.pdbx_description
1 polymer ?
#
loop_
_entity_poly.entity_id
_entity_poly.type
_entity_poly.pdbx_seq_one_letter_code
_entity_poly.pdbx_strand_id
1 'polypeptide(L)'
;HDGKPLAVKLQYPDMESAVEADLNQLDMLFALHRRLDPAIDTREIAVEIGARVREELDYRREASHAKLYAHILRDVPEVRVPGVWDDLSTGRLLVLDWLEGNKLLSFKTGDQEMRNRIATAMFRAWWHPFSQLAIIHGDPHLGNYTVFGEGEGINLLDYGCIRIFPAKFVGGVVDLYRGLLRNDDAQVVHAYETWGCKNLRRDIIE
;
A
#
# COMPACT_ATOMS: atom_id res chain seq x y z
N HIS A 1 6.44 7.63 26.61
CA HIS A 1 7.86 7.74 26.93
C HIS A 1 8.21 9.21 27.15
N ASP A 2 8.84 9.52 28.26
CA ASP A 2 9.16 10.92 28.65
C ASP A 2 7.96 11.89 28.57
N GLY A 3 6.77 11.39 28.92
CA GLY A 3 5.52 12.14 28.86
C GLY A 3 4.92 12.31 27.45
N LYS A 4 5.53 11.77 26.41
CA LYS A 4 4.97 11.77 25.05
C LYS A 4 4.10 10.55 24.82
N PRO A 5 2.90 10.70 24.21
CA PRO A 5 2.10 9.57 23.78
C PRO A 5 2.78 8.84 22.62
N LEU A 6 2.72 7.51 22.63
CA LEU A 6 3.23 6.66 21.57
C LEU A 6 2.15 5.68 21.11
N ALA A 7 2.18 5.31 19.84
CA ALA A 7 1.40 4.22 19.29
C ALA A 7 2.23 2.93 19.36
N VAL A 8 1.61 1.85 19.82
CA VAL A 8 2.28 0.57 19.98
C VAL A 8 1.50 -0.51 19.25
N LYS A 9 2.14 -1.17 18.28
CA LYS A 9 1.64 -2.34 17.58
C LYS A 9 2.35 -3.57 18.12
N LEU A 10 1.59 -4.51 18.69
CA LEU A 10 2.14 -5.69 19.37
C LEU A 10 1.53 -6.96 18.76
N GLN A 11 2.38 -7.93 18.44
CA GLN A 11 1.93 -9.27 18.04
C GLN A 11 1.54 -10.10 19.26
N TYR A 12 0.45 -10.85 19.11
CA TYR A 12 0.11 -11.91 20.08
C TYR A 12 1.20 -12.99 20.10
N PRO A 13 1.45 -13.64 21.27
CA PRO A 13 2.54 -14.62 21.43
C PRO A 13 2.53 -15.74 20.38
N ASP A 14 1.37 -16.28 20.04
CA ASP A 14 1.20 -17.44 19.16
C ASP A 14 0.81 -17.09 17.72
N MET A 15 0.94 -15.80 17.32
CA MET A 15 0.49 -15.31 16.01
C MET A 15 1.18 -16.04 14.86
N GLU A 16 2.49 -16.25 14.94
CA GLU A 16 3.27 -16.94 13.91
C GLU A 16 2.80 -18.39 13.71
N SER A 17 2.61 -19.13 14.81
CA SER A 17 2.11 -20.52 14.75
C SER A 17 0.67 -20.59 14.25
N ALA A 18 -0.19 -19.64 14.60
CA ALA A 18 -1.55 -19.57 14.10
C ALA A 18 -1.57 -19.32 12.58
N VAL A 19 -0.77 -18.38 12.12
CA VAL A 19 -0.63 -18.09 10.68
C VAL A 19 -0.12 -19.29 9.90
N GLU A 20 0.90 -19.99 10.38
CA GLU A 20 1.39 -21.20 9.70
C GLU A 20 0.33 -22.31 9.67
N ALA A 21 -0.48 -22.46 10.71
CA ALA A 21 -1.59 -23.41 10.71
C ALA A 21 -2.66 -23.04 9.67
N ASP A 22 -3.03 -21.76 9.57
CA ASP A 22 -3.99 -21.26 8.60
C ASP A 22 -3.48 -21.43 7.16
N LEU A 23 -2.20 -21.15 6.90
CA LEU A 23 -1.57 -21.34 5.58
C LEU A 23 -1.56 -22.82 5.17
N ASN A 24 -1.29 -23.75 6.10
CA ASN A 24 -1.36 -25.19 5.84
C ASN A 24 -2.79 -25.62 5.48
N GLN A 25 -3.82 -25.07 6.14
CA GLN A 25 -5.22 -25.33 5.79
C GLN A 25 -5.55 -24.79 4.39
N LEU A 26 -5.09 -23.58 4.06
CA LEU A 26 -5.26 -22.99 2.74
C LEU A 26 -4.64 -23.85 1.64
N ASP A 27 -3.43 -24.36 1.86
CA ASP A 27 -2.75 -25.27 0.93
C ASP A 27 -3.55 -26.58 0.70
N MET A 28 -4.16 -27.12 1.74
CA MET A 28 -5.05 -28.28 1.62
C MET A 28 -6.29 -27.97 0.78
N LEU A 29 -6.92 -26.81 1.00
CA LEU A 29 -8.09 -26.38 0.23
C LEU A 29 -7.73 -26.17 -1.25
N PHE A 30 -6.60 -25.53 -1.55
CA PHE A 30 -6.12 -25.36 -2.91
C PHE A 30 -5.74 -26.71 -3.56
N ALA A 31 -5.19 -27.65 -2.83
CA ALA A 31 -4.92 -28.99 -3.34
C ALA A 31 -6.21 -29.73 -3.72
N LEU A 32 -7.27 -29.59 -2.92
CA LEU A 32 -8.59 -30.14 -3.22
C LEU A 32 -9.20 -29.46 -4.46
N HIS A 33 -9.15 -28.13 -4.51
CA HIS A 33 -9.65 -27.35 -5.66
C HIS A 33 -9.00 -27.81 -6.97
N ARG A 34 -7.67 -27.95 -7.01
CA ARG A 34 -6.94 -28.43 -8.22
C ARG A 34 -7.36 -29.82 -8.68
N ARG A 35 -7.87 -30.67 -7.78
CA ARG A 35 -8.42 -31.97 -8.16
C ARG A 35 -9.81 -31.87 -8.81
N LEU A 36 -10.59 -30.88 -8.40
CA LEU A 36 -11.95 -30.66 -8.91
C LEU A 36 -11.96 -29.83 -10.18
N ASP A 37 -11.10 -28.82 -10.26
CA ASP A 37 -10.94 -27.95 -11.44
C ASP A 37 -9.44 -27.76 -11.75
N PRO A 38 -8.89 -28.58 -12.66
CA PRO A 38 -7.49 -28.48 -13.09
C PRO A 38 -7.17 -27.27 -13.97
N ALA A 39 -8.19 -26.51 -14.43
CA ALA A 39 -7.98 -25.38 -15.33
C ALA A 39 -7.25 -24.21 -14.64
N ILE A 40 -7.33 -24.13 -13.31
CA ILE A 40 -6.69 -23.06 -12.54
C ILE A 40 -5.56 -23.63 -11.67
N ASP A 41 -4.32 -23.23 -11.96
CA ASP A 41 -3.18 -23.59 -11.11
C ASP A 41 -3.09 -22.61 -9.93
N THR A 42 -3.50 -23.10 -8.75
CA THR A 42 -3.52 -22.31 -7.52
C THR A 42 -2.20 -22.36 -6.74
N ARG A 43 -1.14 -23.01 -7.24
CA ARG A 43 0.13 -23.15 -6.51
C ARG A 43 0.84 -21.82 -6.33
N GLU A 44 0.95 -21.04 -7.39
CA GLU A 44 1.57 -19.71 -7.33
C GLU A 44 0.77 -18.76 -6.44
N ILE A 45 -0.57 -18.86 -6.49
CA ILE A 45 -1.46 -18.08 -5.63
C ILE A 45 -1.23 -18.42 -4.15
N ALA A 46 -1.12 -19.70 -3.80
CA ALA A 46 -0.85 -20.15 -2.43
C ALA A 46 0.49 -19.62 -1.91
N VAL A 47 1.54 -19.72 -2.73
CA VAL A 47 2.88 -19.20 -2.41
C VAL A 47 2.85 -17.69 -2.18
N GLU A 48 2.19 -16.96 -3.07
CA GLU A 48 2.08 -15.49 -2.95
C GLU A 48 1.30 -15.07 -1.70
N ILE A 49 0.14 -15.69 -1.43
CA ILE A 49 -0.64 -15.44 -0.20
C ILE A 49 0.23 -15.71 1.02
N GLY A 50 0.90 -16.88 1.07
CA GLY A 50 1.76 -17.23 2.20
C GLY A 50 2.89 -16.22 2.42
N ALA A 51 3.52 -15.75 1.34
CA ALA A 51 4.55 -14.72 1.42
C ALA A 51 3.99 -13.42 2.00
N ARG A 52 2.81 -12.97 1.53
CA ARG A 52 2.19 -11.72 2.00
C ARG A 52 1.78 -11.78 3.45
N VAL A 53 1.15 -12.88 3.89
CA VAL A 53 0.75 -13.04 5.29
C VAL A 53 1.95 -13.05 6.23
N ARG A 54 3.07 -13.68 5.83
CA ARG A 54 4.30 -13.64 6.63
C ARG A 54 4.94 -12.25 6.68
N GLU A 55 4.85 -11.48 5.59
CA GLU A 55 5.31 -10.09 5.57
C GLU A 55 4.59 -9.21 6.60
N GLU A 56 3.30 -9.44 6.85
CA GLU A 56 2.50 -8.72 7.86
C GLU A 56 2.99 -8.96 9.31
N LEU A 57 3.75 -10.05 9.53
CA LEU A 57 4.34 -10.34 10.83
C LEU A 57 5.73 -9.71 11.02
N ASP A 58 6.32 -9.13 9.99
CA ASP A 58 7.67 -8.54 10.06
C ASP A 58 7.62 -7.05 10.41
N TYR A 59 7.57 -6.75 11.71
CA TYR A 59 7.55 -5.34 12.19
C TYR A 59 8.87 -4.60 11.98
N ARG A 60 9.99 -5.27 11.77
CA ARG A 60 11.24 -4.61 11.38
C ARG A 60 11.16 -4.09 9.94
N ARG A 61 10.53 -4.87 9.06
CA ARG A 61 10.24 -4.47 7.69
C ARG A 61 9.26 -3.29 7.67
N GLU A 62 8.18 -3.37 8.44
CA GLU A 62 7.21 -2.27 8.55
C GLU A 62 7.86 -0.98 9.07
N ALA A 63 8.72 -1.06 10.10
CA ALA A 63 9.52 0.07 10.58
C ALA A 63 10.40 0.69 9.49
N SER A 64 11.05 -0.15 8.68
CA SER A 64 11.87 0.30 7.56
C SER A 64 11.05 1.01 6.48
N HIS A 65 9.87 0.50 6.18
CA HIS A 65 8.92 1.10 5.24
C HIS A 65 8.36 2.44 5.75
N ALA A 66 8.04 2.55 7.05
CA ALA A 66 7.61 3.81 7.65
C ALA A 66 8.69 4.90 7.49
N LYS A 67 9.95 4.58 7.78
CA LYS A 67 11.08 5.50 7.58
C LYS A 67 11.26 5.89 6.12
N LEU A 68 11.14 4.92 5.19
CA LEU A 68 11.20 5.17 3.76
C LEU A 68 10.11 6.17 3.33
N TYR A 69 8.86 5.96 3.77
CA TYR A 69 7.75 6.85 3.47
C TYR A 69 7.92 8.23 4.10
N ALA A 70 8.41 8.32 5.33
CA ALA A 70 8.75 9.59 5.96
C ALA A 70 9.80 10.38 5.14
N HIS A 71 10.79 9.67 4.59
CA HIS A 71 11.79 10.29 3.71
C HIS A 71 11.18 10.76 2.37
N ILE A 72 10.36 9.92 1.74
CA ILE A 72 9.74 10.23 0.43
C ILE A 72 8.78 11.41 0.53
N LEU A 73 7.96 11.44 1.59
CA LEU A 73 6.88 12.41 1.76
C LEU A 73 7.29 13.65 2.59
N ARG A 74 8.57 13.81 2.93
CA ARG A 74 9.07 14.93 3.74
C ARG A 74 8.71 16.32 3.19
N ASP A 75 8.60 16.44 1.88
CA ASP A 75 8.28 17.68 1.18
C ASP A 75 6.78 17.78 0.80
N VAL A 76 5.94 16.92 1.37
CA VAL A 76 4.47 16.87 1.20
C VAL A 76 3.81 17.17 2.55
N PRO A 77 3.68 18.44 2.93
CA PRO A 77 3.27 18.85 4.29
C PRO A 77 1.86 18.41 4.69
N GLU A 78 1.00 18.14 3.71
CA GLU A 78 -0.36 17.62 3.92
C GLU A 78 -0.42 16.11 4.25
N VAL A 79 0.74 15.42 4.27
CA VAL A 79 0.81 13.99 4.64
C VAL A 79 1.82 13.82 5.77
N ARG A 80 1.34 13.33 6.91
CA ARG A 80 2.19 13.01 8.07
C ARG A 80 2.44 11.52 8.15
N VAL A 81 3.70 11.17 8.42
CA VAL A 81 4.17 9.80 8.66
C VAL A 81 4.72 9.76 10.09
N PRO A 82 4.31 8.80 10.94
CA PRO A 82 4.83 8.71 12.31
C PRO A 82 6.31 8.35 12.32
N GLY A 83 7.07 8.97 13.22
CA GLY A 83 8.44 8.57 13.50
C GLY A 83 8.49 7.19 14.16
N VAL A 84 9.54 6.41 13.83
CA VAL A 84 9.79 5.08 14.41
C VAL A 84 10.73 5.22 15.60
N TRP A 85 10.38 4.59 16.71
CA TRP A 85 11.22 4.49 17.92
C TRP A 85 12.00 3.16 17.89
N ASP A 86 13.17 3.16 17.25
CA ASP A 86 13.97 1.95 17.08
C ASP A 86 14.38 1.29 18.38
N ASP A 87 14.79 2.10 19.36
CA ASP A 87 15.24 1.60 20.67
C ASP A 87 14.12 0.91 21.46
N LEU A 88 12.87 1.17 21.13
CA LEU A 88 11.69 0.56 21.74
C LEU A 88 11.04 -0.50 20.85
N SER A 89 11.48 -0.63 19.60
CA SER A 89 10.90 -1.55 18.63
C SER A 89 11.68 -2.85 18.52
N THR A 90 10.97 -3.94 18.19
CA THR A 90 11.55 -5.28 17.97
C THR A 90 10.92 -5.93 16.74
N GLY A 91 11.22 -7.18 16.44
CA GLY A 91 10.51 -7.92 15.38
C GLY A 91 9.01 -8.14 15.64
N ARG A 92 8.55 -8.02 16.90
CA ARG A 92 7.16 -8.29 17.34
C ARG A 92 6.50 -7.12 18.06
N LEU A 93 7.19 -6.01 18.19
CA LEU A 93 6.75 -4.78 18.83
C LEU A 93 7.19 -3.62 17.95
N LEU A 94 6.27 -2.86 17.40
CA LEU A 94 6.55 -1.64 16.67
C LEU A 94 6.04 -0.45 17.45
N VAL A 95 6.93 0.51 17.75
CA VAL A 95 6.63 1.72 18.51
C VAL A 95 6.82 2.93 17.59
N LEU A 96 5.76 3.72 17.49
CA LEU A 96 5.66 4.88 16.60
C LEU A 96 5.24 6.12 17.37
N ASP A 97 5.48 7.28 16.80
CA ASP A 97 4.88 8.52 17.30
C ASP A 97 3.35 8.40 17.28
N TRP A 98 2.71 8.92 18.32
CA TRP A 98 1.26 9.14 18.28
C TRP A 98 0.95 10.37 17.43
N LEU A 99 0.16 10.19 16.37
CA LEU A 99 -0.31 11.28 15.53
C LEU A 99 -1.78 11.58 15.83
N GLU A 100 -2.04 12.78 16.33
CA GLU A 100 -3.41 13.24 16.60
C GLU A 100 -4.17 13.39 15.28
N GLY A 101 -5.40 12.88 15.24
CA GLY A 101 -6.26 12.98 14.07
C GLY A 101 -7.62 12.35 14.27
N ASN A 102 -8.58 12.81 13.50
CA ASN A 102 -9.95 12.31 13.49
C ASN A 102 -10.15 11.25 12.41
N LYS A 103 -11.13 10.38 12.58
CA LYS A 103 -11.46 9.35 11.57
C LYS A 103 -11.78 9.99 10.23
N LEU A 104 -11.19 9.48 9.15
CA LEU A 104 -11.39 10.00 7.79
C LEU A 104 -12.87 10.16 7.43
N LEU A 105 -13.71 9.17 7.75
CA LEU A 105 -15.13 9.18 7.43
C LEU A 105 -15.94 10.25 8.17
N SER A 106 -15.45 10.84 9.28
CA SER A 106 -16.14 11.95 9.95
C SER A 106 -16.16 13.22 9.12
N PHE A 107 -15.31 13.32 8.09
CA PHE A 107 -15.26 14.46 7.17
C PHE A 107 -16.12 14.30 5.91
N LYS A 108 -16.87 13.19 5.79
CA LYS A 108 -17.70 12.88 4.61
C LYS A 108 -18.75 13.97 4.33
N THR A 109 -19.27 14.60 5.37
CA THR A 109 -20.30 15.65 5.28
C THR A 109 -19.74 17.07 5.35
N GLY A 110 -18.40 17.23 5.35
CA GLY A 110 -17.75 18.52 5.33
C GLY A 110 -17.96 19.28 4.01
N ASP A 111 -17.54 20.54 3.98
CA ASP A 111 -17.60 21.34 2.74
C ASP A 111 -16.74 20.73 1.62
N GLN A 112 -17.01 21.13 0.38
CA GLN A 112 -16.35 20.56 -0.80
C GLN A 112 -14.85 20.86 -0.82
N GLU A 113 -14.44 22.03 -0.37
CA GLU A 113 -13.04 22.43 -0.38
C GLU A 113 -12.21 21.59 0.59
N MET A 114 -12.70 21.38 1.81
CA MET A 114 -12.06 20.52 2.79
C MET A 114 -11.96 19.07 2.29
N ARG A 115 -13.04 18.52 1.71
CA ARG A 115 -13.01 17.19 1.12
C ARG A 115 -12.01 17.07 -0.02
N ASN A 116 -11.90 18.10 -0.86
CA ASN A 116 -10.91 18.14 -1.94
C ASN A 116 -9.47 18.19 -1.40
N ARG A 117 -9.19 18.96 -0.33
CA ARG A 117 -7.87 18.97 0.32
C ARG A 117 -7.49 17.59 0.82
N ILE A 118 -8.39 16.95 1.56
CA ILE A 118 -8.16 15.58 2.08
C ILE A 118 -7.93 14.59 0.93
N ALA A 119 -8.77 14.61 -0.10
CA ALA A 119 -8.62 13.73 -1.27
C ALA A 119 -7.30 13.98 -2.03
N THR A 120 -6.88 15.23 -2.14
CA THR A 120 -5.59 15.59 -2.74
C THR A 120 -4.43 15.06 -1.90
N ALA A 121 -4.49 15.18 -0.57
CA ALA A 121 -3.47 14.63 0.32
C ALA A 121 -3.38 13.09 0.18
N MET A 122 -4.53 12.39 0.17
CA MET A 122 -4.57 10.95 -0.08
C MET A 122 -3.99 10.57 -1.44
N PHE A 123 -4.36 11.29 -2.50
CA PHE A 123 -3.82 11.06 -3.83
C PHE A 123 -2.30 11.28 -3.87
N ARG A 124 -1.77 12.33 -3.24
CA ARG A 124 -0.34 12.60 -3.18
C ARG A 124 0.41 11.56 -2.37
N ALA A 125 -0.15 11.08 -1.25
CA ALA A 125 0.44 10.02 -0.44
C ALA A 125 0.61 8.71 -1.23
N TRP A 126 -0.25 8.47 -2.22
CA TRP A 126 -0.22 7.29 -3.07
C TRP A 126 0.57 7.52 -4.37
N TRP A 127 0.27 8.60 -5.10
CA TRP A 127 0.81 8.85 -6.44
C TRP A 127 2.27 9.31 -6.45
N HIS A 128 2.67 10.15 -5.49
CA HIS A 128 4.02 10.70 -5.46
C HIS A 128 5.09 9.59 -5.28
N PRO A 129 4.99 8.67 -4.30
CA PRO A 129 5.94 7.56 -4.19
C PRO A 129 5.93 6.66 -5.42
N PHE A 130 4.74 6.39 -6.00
CA PHE A 130 4.60 5.54 -7.16
C PHE A 130 5.25 6.13 -8.40
N SER A 131 4.89 7.35 -8.77
CA SER A 131 5.35 7.99 -10.01
C SER A 131 6.83 8.37 -10.01
N GLN A 132 7.41 8.63 -8.84
CA GLN A 132 8.80 9.06 -8.71
C GLN A 132 9.76 7.90 -8.39
N LEU A 133 9.33 6.94 -7.60
CA LEU A 133 10.20 5.93 -7.02
C LEU A 133 9.72 4.49 -7.28
N ALA A 134 8.62 4.31 -7.99
CA ALA A 134 8.01 3.01 -8.25
C ALA A 134 7.56 2.27 -6.97
N ILE A 135 7.22 3.01 -5.92
CA ILE A 135 6.82 2.50 -4.61
C ILE A 135 5.36 2.82 -4.37
N ILE A 136 4.56 1.85 -3.95
CA ILE A 136 3.15 2.07 -3.65
C ILE A 136 2.80 1.54 -2.27
N HIS A 137 1.90 2.25 -1.59
CA HIS A 137 1.18 1.74 -0.45
C HIS A 137 0.05 0.83 -0.95
N GLY A 138 0.18 -0.47 -0.73
CA GLY A 138 -0.69 -1.50 -1.31
C GLY A 138 -1.97 -1.77 -0.51
N ASP A 139 -2.17 -1.11 0.64
CA ASP A 139 -3.38 -1.23 1.45
C ASP A 139 -4.10 0.12 1.63
N PRO A 140 -5.00 0.50 0.70
CA PRO A 140 -5.74 1.75 0.77
C PRO A 140 -6.93 1.72 1.75
N HIS A 141 -6.92 0.81 2.74
CA HIS A 141 -8.00 0.72 3.71
C HIS A 141 -8.17 2.03 4.49
N LEU A 142 -9.41 2.51 4.64
CA LEU A 142 -9.71 3.81 5.24
C LEU A 142 -9.28 3.92 6.71
N GLY A 143 -9.14 2.80 7.42
CA GLY A 143 -8.61 2.72 8.78
C GLY A 143 -7.14 3.08 8.91
N ASN A 144 -6.38 3.04 7.81
CA ASN A 144 -4.96 3.40 7.76
C ASN A 144 -4.73 4.91 7.66
N TYR A 145 -5.82 5.70 7.69
CA TYR A 145 -5.76 7.16 7.59
C TYR A 145 -6.53 7.83 8.73
N THR A 146 -5.96 8.89 9.27
CA THR A 146 -6.70 9.88 10.05
C THR A 146 -6.47 11.27 9.43
N VAL A 147 -7.33 12.21 9.77
CA VAL A 147 -7.24 13.60 9.29
C VAL A 147 -6.78 14.47 10.43
N PHE A 148 -5.72 15.24 10.24
CA PHE A 148 -5.25 16.19 11.24
C PHE A 148 -5.79 17.60 10.98
N GLY A 149 -5.79 18.40 12.02
CA GLY A 149 -6.40 19.72 11.98
C GLY A 149 -7.89 19.67 11.59
N GLU A 150 -8.39 20.69 10.97
CA GLU A 150 -9.75 20.79 10.42
C GLU A 150 -9.77 20.45 8.91
N GLY A 151 -9.20 19.30 8.54
CA GLY A 151 -9.05 18.91 7.13
C GLY A 151 -7.81 19.47 6.45
N GLU A 152 -6.75 19.76 7.21
CA GLU A 152 -5.49 20.30 6.71
C GLU A 152 -4.70 19.24 5.93
N GLY A 153 -4.83 17.98 6.32
CA GLY A 153 -4.15 16.86 5.68
C GLY A 153 -4.43 15.53 6.38
N ILE A 154 -3.64 14.52 6.05
CA ILE A 154 -3.81 13.15 6.54
C ILE A 154 -2.57 12.67 7.31
N ASN A 155 -2.81 11.82 8.29
CA ASN A 155 -1.81 10.92 8.84
C ASN A 155 -1.93 9.58 8.13
N LEU A 156 -0.83 9.01 7.66
CA LEU A 156 -0.74 7.64 7.14
C LEU A 156 -0.14 6.76 8.24
N LEU A 157 -0.83 5.69 8.65
CA LEU A 157 -0.57 5.01 9.93
C LEU A 157 -0.01 3.59 9.81
N ASP A 158 -0.19 2.91 8.68
CA ASP A 158 0.25 1.53 8.47
C ASP A 158 1.23 1.43 7.30
N TYR A 159 2.24 0.54 7.40
CA TYR A 159 3.29 0.37 6.39
C TYR A 159 3.61 -1.10 6.10
N GLY A 160 2.76 -2.01 6.55
CA GLY A 160 2.91 -3.45 6.32
C GLY A 160 2.87 -3.84 4.85
N CYS A 161 2.03 -3.16 4.07
CA CYS A 161 1.79 -3.48 2.67
C CYS A 161 2.44 -2.49 1.69
N ILE A 162 3.76 -2.35 1.74
CA ILE A 162 4.49 -1.55 0.74
C ILE A 162 4.97 -2.44 -0.39
N ARG A 163 4.81 -1.97 -1.65
CA ARG A 163 5.24 -2.68 -2.86
C ARG A 163 6.18 -1.81 -3.68
N ILE A 164 7.21 -2.44 -4.22
CA ILE A 164 8.17 -1.82 -5.12
C ILE A 164 8.01 -2.47 -6.49
N PHE A 165 7.70 -1.68 -7.49
CA PHE A 165 7.51 -2.16 -8.85
C PHE A 165 8.79 -2.00 -9.68
N PRO A 166 8.99 -2.84 -10.71
CA PRO A 166 10.03 -2.59 -11.70
C PRO A 166 9.82 -1.23 -12.37
N ALA A 167 10.89 -0.46 -12.56
CA ALA A 167 10.81 0.87 -13.18
C ALA A 167 10.14 0.83 -14.57
N LYS A 168 10.34 -0.26 -15.32
CA LYS A 168 9.69 -0.49 -16.62
C LYS A 168 8.16 -0.53 -16.49
N PHE A 169 7.62 -1.14 -15.42
CA PHE A 169 6.17 -1.19 -15.19
C PHE A 169 5.60 0.21 -14.96
N VAL A 170 6.25 0.98 -14.09
CA VAL A 170 5.82 2.35 -13.76
C VAL A 170 5.98 3.29 -14.96
N GLY A 171 7.05 3.12 -15.75
CA GLY A 171 7.22 3.82 -17.02
C GLY A 171 6.00 3.63 -17.94
N GLY A 172 5.54 2.38 -18.11
CA GLY A 172 4.33 2.07 -18.87
C GLY A 172 3.07 2.76 -18.30
N VAL A 173 2.90 2.81 -16.96
CA VAL A 173 1.75 3.52 -16.34
C VAL A 173 1.79 5.03 -16.65
N VAL A 174 2.96 5.64 -16.55
CA VAL A 174 3.14 7.07 -16.88
C VAL A 174 2.90 7.34 -18.35
N ASP A 175 3.37 6.46 -19.24
CA ASP A 175 3.17 6.60 -20.69
C ASP A 175 1.70 6.40 -21.05
N LEU A 176 1.00 5.43 -20.44
CA LEU A 176 -0.45 5.25 -20.63
C LEU A 176 -1.20 6.54 -20.21
N TYR A 177 -0.93 7.06 -19.03
CA TYR A 177 -1.56 8.28 -18.53
C TYR A 177 -1.33 9.47 -19.49
N ARG A 178 -0.09 9.68 -19.95
CA ARG A 178 0.26 10.74 -20.88
C ARG A 178 -0.38 10.55 -22.25
N GLY A 179 -0.39 9.33 -22.76
CA GLY A 179 -1.04 8.96 -24.03
C GLY A 179 -2.52 9.28 -24.03
N LEU A 180 -3.23 8.88 -22.97
CA LEU A 180 -4.65 9.17 -22.78
C LEU A 180 -4.93 10.68 -22.69
N LEU A 181 -4.13 11.45 -21.94
CA LEU A 181 -4.29 12.90 -21.84
C LEU A 181 -4.08 13.63 -23.18
N ARG A 182 -3.26 13.08 -24.07
CA ARG A 182 -2.89 13.69 -25.35
C ARG A 182 -3.66 13.12 -26.54
N ASN A 183 -4.51 12.11 -26.30
CA ASN A 183 -5.13 11.28 -27.35
C ASN A 183 -4.07 10.70 -28.30
N ASP A 184 -2.95 10.22 -27.75
CA ASP A 184 -1.85 9.60 -28.50
C ASP A 184 -1.94 8.06 -28.39
N ASP A 185 -2.66 7.46 -29.33
CA ASP A 185 -2.87 6.01 -29.41
C ASP A 185 -1.55 5.23 -29.51
N ALA A 186 -0.53 5.80 -30.18
CA ALA A 186 0.76 5.14 -30.29
C ALA A 186 1.47 5.04 -28.93
N GLN A 187 1.39 6.07 -28.08
CA GLN A 187 1.93 6.06 -26.72
C GLN A 187 1.13 5.09 -25.83
N VAL A 188 -0.19 5.02 -25.99
CA VAL A 188 -1.05 4.05 -25.28
C VAL A 188 -0.66 2.61 -25.65
N VAL A 189 -0.53 2.30 -26.94
CA VAL A 189 -0.08 0.97 -27.41
C VAL A 189 1.29 0.63 -26.83
N HIS A 190 2.24 1.56 -26.88
CA HIS A 190 3.59 1.36 -26.32
C HIS A 190 3.57 1.01 -24.85
N ALA A 191 2.70 1.67 -24.06
CA ALA A 191 2.53 1.37 -22.64
C ALA A 191 2.11 -0.10 -22.42
N TYR A 192 1.11 -0.57 -23.14
CA TYR A 192 0.66 -1.97 -23.05
C TYR A 192 1.72 -2.97 -23.55
N GLU A 193 2.45 -2.65 -24.61
CA GLU A 193 3.56 -3.49 -25.07
C GLU A 193 4.68 -3.59 -24.04
N THR A 194 4.93 -2.51 -23.30
CA THR A 194 5.88 -2.47 -22.19
C THR A 194 5.54 -3.46 -21.08
N TRP A 195 4.24 -3.73 -20.86
CA TRP A 195 3.75 -4.75 -19.91
C TRP A 195 3.67 -6.16 -20.50
N GLY A 196 4.07 -6.33 -21.77
CA GLY A 196 4.12 -7.63 -22.44
C GLY A 196 2.87 -7.99 -23.22
N CYS A 197 1.89 -7.08 -23.35
CA CYS A 197 0.76 -7.28 -24.25
C CYS A 197 1.26 -7.29 -25.69
N LYS A 198 0.72 -8.23 -26.50
CA LYS A 198 1.11 -8.40 -27.91
C LYS A 198 -0.12 -8.36 -28.79
N ASN A 199 0.05 -7.94 -30.04
CA ASN A 199 -1.00 -7.92 -31.05
C ASN A 199 -2.26 -7.15 -30.62
N LEU A 200 -2.07 -5.99 -30.03
CA LEU A 200 -3.15 -5.11 -29.60
C LEU A 200 -3.94 -4.64 -30.82
N ARG A 201 -5.23 -4.92 -30.81
CA ARG A 201 -6.16 -4.46 -31.84
C ARG A 201 -6.72 -3.11 -31.45
N ARG A 202 -6.97 -2.24 -32.44
CA ARG A 202 -7.49 -0.88 -32.22
C ARG A 202 -8.82 -0.85 -31.45
N ASP A 203 -9.69 -1.82 -31.72
CA ASP A 203 -11.00 -1.98 -31.07
C ASP A 203 -10.94 -2.42 -29.60
N ILE A 204 -9.74 -2.68 -29.06
CA ILE A 204 -9.50 -2.98 -27.64
C ILE A 204 -8.94 -1.74 -26.91
N ILE A 205 -8.46 -0.74 -27.64
CA ILE A 205 -7.76 0.44 -27.13
C ILE A 205 -8.73 1.63 -27.04
N GLU A 206 -9.73 1.70 -27.92
CA GLU A 206 -10.84 2.66 -27.92
C GLU A 206 -11.91 2.29 -26.86
#